data_848aaf7bd635c0c72a11c726f1f7412f
#
_entry.id   848aaf7bd635c0c72a11c726f1f7412f
#
_cell.length_a   1.000
_cell.length_b   1.000
_cell.length_c   1.000
_cell.angle_alpha   90.00
_cell.angle_beta   90.00
_cell.angle_gamma   90.00
#
_symmetry.space_group_name_H-M   'P 1'
#
loop_
_entity.id
_entity.type
_entity.pdbx_description
1 polymer ?
#
loop_
_entity_poly.entity_id
_entity_poly.type
_entity_poly.pdbx_seq_one_letter_code
_entity_poly.pdbx_strand_id
1 'polypeptide(L)'
;MEKFDVLIIGSGSGMLIAPAAVGSGLKTAVVENGPMGGTCLNRGCVPSKMLLYPADVVSTIKAAQRLGVNAAVNSVDFKNIMSRMRTLVNGDSSAQANAVQATPELTWFKETGRFTSDYTMQVGEHTVTAERIFIVSGARPSVPPIKGIEQVDYLTSDTVLRLETPPKSILVIGGGYIGVEYGHFFSGIGVKTTIIQRPFRLLPEEEPEISDLLKRELERRMAVYAGFEVISAKQDGAVKTVVARNRQDNSLKEFTAEALMIAVGRVPNSD
;
A
#
# COMPACT_ATOMS: atom_id res chain seq x y z
N MET A 1 26.24 26.06 3.58
CA MET A 1 26.33 24.71 2.99
C MET A 1 26.82 23.74 4.05
N GLU A 2 26.03 22.75 4.39
CA GLU A 2 26.35 21.73 5.41
C GLU A 2 26.93 20.50 4.74
N LYS A 3 28.04 19.99 5.29
CA LYS A 3 28.73 18.81 4.75
C LYS A 3 28.53 17.60 5.64
N PHE A 4 28.25 16.47 5.01
CA PHE A 4 28.09 15.16 5.62
C PHE A 4 28.98 14.13 4.91
N ASP A 5 29.27 13.02 5.58
CA ASP A 5 29.96 11.89 4.96
C ASP A 5 28.94 11.02 4.21
N VAL A 6 27.73 10.92 4.78
CA VAL A 6 26.63 10.12 4.24
C VAL A 6 25.32 10.92 4.24
N LEU A 7 24.61 10.93 3.11
CA LEU A 7 23.28 11.48 2.96
C LEU A 7 22.33 10.37 2.51
N ILE A 8 21.25 10.15 3.27
CA ILE A 8 20.24 9.14 3.00
C ILE A 8 18.93 9.85 2.65
N ILE A 9 18.36 9.57 1.47
CA ILE A 9 17.13 10.19 1.01
C ILE A 9 15.99 9.16 1.13
N GLY A 10 15.17 9.30 2.16
CA GLY A 10 14.08 8.39 2.52
C GLY A 10 14.37 7.55 3.76
N SER A 11 13.37 7.38 4.61
CA SER A 11 13.46 6.71 5.91
C SER A 11 12.94 5.26 5.92
N GLY A 12 12.74 4.66 4.75
CA GLY A 12 12.38 3.24 4.64
C GLY A 12 13.60 2.33 4.80
N SER A 13 13.93 1.55 3.77
CA SER A 13 15.12 0.69 3.76
C SER A 13 16.43 1.47 3.94
N GLY A 14 16.43 2.78 3.64
CA GLY A 14 17.59 3.66 3.91
C GLY A 14 18.01 3.70 5.37
N MET A 15 17.08 3.49 6.30
CA MET A 15 17.40 3.45 7.73
C MET A 15 18.20 2.20 8.14
N LEU A 16 18.39 1.21 7.27
CA LEU A 16 19.33 0.12 7.50
C LEU A 16 20.80 0.58 7.32
N ILE A 17 21.01 1.68 6.59
CA ILE A 17 22.33 2.25 6.32
C ILE A 17 22.79 3.13 7.50
N ALA A 18 21.87 3.89 8.10
CA ALA A 18 22.19 4.90 9.11
C ALA A 18 22.96 4.33 10.33
N PRO A 19 22.59 3.21 10.97
CA PRO A 19 23.33 2.66 12.10
C PRO A 19 24.77 2.24 11.73
N ALA A 20 24.98 1.69 10.53
CA ALA A 20 26.29 1.30 10.07
C ALA A 20 27.19 2.52 9.80
N ALA A 21 26.65 3.58 9.20
CA ALA A 21 27.36 4.83 8.96
C ALA A 21 27.75 5.52 10.29
N VAL A 22 26.79 5.70 11.18
CA VAL A 22 27.00 6.30 12.50
C VAL A 22 27.97 5.46 13.34
N GLY A 23 27.81 4.14 13.38
CA GLY A 23 28.72 3.22 14.09
C GLY A 23 30.16 3.22 13.55
N SER A 24 30.34 3.69 12.31
CA SER A 24 31.68 3.90 11.71
C SER A 24 32.20 5.32 11.95
N GLY A 25 31.54 6.14 12.75
CA GLY A 25 31.94 7.51 13.05
C GLY A 25 31.66 8.51 11.92
N LEU A 26 30.83 8.16 10.95
CA LEU A 26 30.50 9.02 9.81
C LEU A 26 29.37 9.99 10.15
N LYS A 27 29.60 11.28 9.89
CA LYS A 27 28.56 12.32 10.01
C LYS A 27 27.46 12.05 8.97
N THR A 28 26.27 11.67 9.45
CA THR A 28 25.20 11.16 8.61
C THR A 28 23.99 12.08 8.64
N ALA A 29 23.34 12.28 7.49
CA ALA A 29 22.05 12.97 7.40
C ALA A 29 21.00 12.08 6.75
N VAL A 30 19.75 12.24 7.20
CA VAL A 30 18.56 11.65 6.60
C VAL A 30 17.60 12.76 6.16
N VAL A 31 17.12 12.71 4.92
CA VAL A 31 16.07 13.59 4.39
C VAL A 31 14.80 12.78 4.26
N GLU A 32 13.79 13.11 5.07
CA GLU A 32 12.48 12.45 5.07
C GLU A 32 11.39 13.47 5.45
N ASN A 33 10.46 13.72 4.56
CA ASN A 33 9.36 14.67 4.76
C ASN A 33 8.12 14.06 5.44
N GLY A 34 8.05 12.74 5.49
CA GLY A 34 6.94 11.96 6.06
C GLY A 34 7.26 11.37 7.43
N PRO A 35 6.39 10.46 7.90
CA PRO A 35 6.67 9.68 9.11
C PRO A 35 7.82 8.70 8.87
N MET A 36 8.69 8.52 9.87
CA MET A 36 9.80 7.56 9.84
C MET A 36 9.31 6.13 9.59
N GLY A 37 10.14 5.33 8.90
CA GLY A 37 9.86 3.91 8.62
C GLY A 37 9.42 3.59 7.20
N GLY A 38 9.25 4.60 6.35
CA GLY A 38 8.96 4.45 4.92
C GLY A 38 7.66 3.69 4.62
N THR A 39 7.56 3.18 3.41
CA THR A 39 6.33 2.51 2.92
C THR A 39 5.99 1.26 3.72
N CYS A 40 6.95 0.39 4.01
CA CYS A 40 6.68 -0.90 4.66
C CYS A 40 6.00 -0.73 6.02
N LEU A 41 6.51 0.15 6.88
CA LEU A 41 5.92 0.41 8.18
C LEU A 41 4.62 1.21 8.08
N ASN A 42 4.62 2.30 7.31
CA ASN A 42 3.53 3.27 7.40
C ASN A 42 2.35 2.96 6.46
N ARG A 43 2.58 2.31 5.30
CA ARG A 43 1.59 2.19 4.21
C ARG A 43 1.67 0.87 3.42
N GLY A 44 2.42 -0.13 3.92
CA GLY A 44 2.68 -1.36 3.18
C GLY A 44 2.55 -2.61 4.03
N CYS A 45 3.67 -3.29 4.27
CA CYS A 45 3.71 -4.64 4.84
C CYS A 45 3.10 -4.72 6.24
N VAL A 46 3.44 -3.80 7.13
CA VAL A 46 2.98 -3.84 8.53
C VAL A 46 1.46 -3.62 8.59
N PRO A 47 0.90 -2.50 8.10
CA PRO A 47 -0.55 -2.29 8.17
C PRO A 47 -1.34 -3.35 7.41
N SER A 48 -0.90 -3.80 6.22
CA SER A 48 -1.65 -4.82 5.48
C SER A 48 -1.74 -6.13 6.25
N LYS A 49 -0.64 -6.64 6.86
CA LYS A 49 -0.66 -7.89 7.63
C LYS A 49 -1.54 -7.78 8.88
N MET A 50 -1.59 -6.60 9.50
CA MET A 50 -2.50 -6.36 10.62
C MET A 50 -3.97 -6.41 10.21
N LEU A 51 -4.29 -6.06 8.96
CA LEU A 51 -5.65 -6.16 8.41
C LEU A 51 -5.99 -7.57 7.93
N LEU A 52 -5.02 -8.29 7.36
CA LEU A 52 -5.23 -9.67 6.88
C LEU A 52 -5.57 -10.62 8.02
N TYR A 53 -4.86 -10.53 9.16
CA TYR A 53 -5.04 -11.45 10.27
C TYR A 53 -6.49 -11.53 10.82
N PRO A 54 -7.21 -10.43 11.07
CA PRO A 54 -8.64 -10.48 11.40
C PRO A 54 -9.49 -11.19 10.34
N ALA A 55 -9.20 -11.00 9.05
CA ALA A 55 -9.90 -11.69 7.97
C ALA A 55 -9.63 -13.20 7.98
N ASP A 56 -8.40 -13.61 8.30
CA ASP A 56 -8.03 -15.03 8.50
C ASP A 56 -8.76 -15.64 9.68
N VAL A 57 -8.86 -14.92 10.80
CA VAL A 57 -9.65 -15.37 11.98
C VAL A 57 -11.11 -15.59 11.59
N VAL A 58 -11.75 -14.64 10.88
CA VAL A 58 -13.12 -14.81 10.40
C VAL A 58 -13.24 -16.03 9.48
N SER A 59 -12.29 -16.22 8.57
CA SER A 59 -12.27 -17.35 7.64
C SER A 59 -12.10 -18.69 8.37
N THR A 60 -11.24 -18.73 9.39
CA THR A 60 -11.01 -19.91 10.25
C THR A 60 -12.27 -20.29 11.02
N ILE A 61 -12.96 -19.30 11.63
CA ILE A 61 -14.23 -19.52 12.34
C ILE A 61 -15.28 -20.10 11.40
N LYS A 62 -15.42 -19.53 10.19
CA LYS A 62 -16.38 -20.03 9.18
C LYS A 62 -16.06 -21.45 8.70
N ALA A 63 -14.78 -21.82 8.69
CA ALA A 63 -14.33 -23.16 8.29
C ALA A 63 -14.31 -24.19 9.42
N ALA A 64 -14.43 -23.77 10.69
CA ALA A 64 -14.25 -24.58 11.89
C ALA A 64 -15.21 -25.79 11.97
N GLN A 65 -16.42 -25.65 11.41
CA GLN A 65 -17.40 -26.74 11.38
C GLN A 65 -16.88 -27.99 10.64
N ARG A 66 -16.00 -27.84 9.66
CA ARG A 66 -15.36 -28.96 8.94
C ARG A 66 -14.48 -29.82 9.85
N LEU A 67 -14.05 -29.24 10.97
CA LEU A 67 -13.23 -29.88 12.00
C LEU A 67 -14.06 -30.29 13.22
N GLY A 68 -15.40 -30.24 13.14
CA GLY A 68 -16.29 -30.56 14.26
C GLY A 68 -16.43 -29.44 15.31
N VAL A 69 -15.92 -28.24 15.04
CA VAL A 69 -16.02 -27.10 15.96
C VAL A 69 -17.15 -26.18 15.50
N ASN A 70 -18.22 -26.08 16.30
CA ASN A 70 -19.33 -25.17 16.04
C ASN A 70 -19.01 -23.78 16.60
N ALA A 71 -18.71 -22.84 15.69
CA ALA A 71 -18.41 -21.46 16.02
C ALA A 71 -19.12 -20.51 15.04
N ALA A 72 -19.44 -19.29 15.47
CA ALA A 72 -20.07 -18.28 14.66
C ALA A 72 -19.39 -16.92 14.83
N VAL A 73 -19.34 -16.14 13.76
CA VAL A 73 -18.92 -14.73 13.79
C VAL A 73 -20.17 -13.88 14.00
N ASN A 74 -20.34 -13.32 15.18
CA ASN A 74 -21.50 -12.47 15.52
C ASN A 74 -21.37 -11.08 14.91
N SER A 75 -20.16 -10.50 14.93
CA SER A 75 -19.87 -9.18 14.36
C SER A 75 -18.38 -9.03 14.06
N VAL A 76 -18.05 -8.07 13.20
CA VAL A 76 -16.67 -7.63 12.96
C VAL A 76 -16.60 -6.14 13.28
N ASP A 77 -15.80 -5.78 14.28
CA ASP A 77 -15.58 -4.38 14.65
C ASP A 77 -14.48 -3.77 13.77
N PHE A 78 -14.89 -3.24 12.63
CA PHE A 78 -13.99 -2.60 11.67
C PHE A 78 -13.22 -1.43 12.29
N LYS A 79 -13.90 -0.61 13.09
CA LYS A 79 -13.28 0.57 13.72
C LYS A 79 -12.14 0.15 14.65
N ASN A 80 -12.33 -0.89 15.44
CA ASN A 80 -11.30 -1.42 16.33
C ASN A 80 -10.12 -2.02 15.53
N ILE A 81 -10.39 -2.77 14.45
CA ILE A 81 -9.34 -3.30 13.55
C ILE A 81 -8.46 -2.17 13.03
N MET A 82 -9.08 -1.12 12.47
CA MET A 82 -8.37 0.01 11.89
C MET A 82 -7.64 0.85 12.95
N SER A 83 -8.26 1.07 14.10
CA SER A 83 -7.63 1.80 15.22
C SER A 83 -6.40 1.07 15.75
N ARG A 84 -6.50 -0.24 15.99
CA ARG A 84 -5.38 -1.07 16.47
C ARG A 84 -4.21 -1.03 15.48
N MET A 85 -4.48 -1.13 14.19
CA MET A 85 -3.47 -1.02 13.14
C MET A 85 -2.79 0.35 13.18
N ARG A 86 -3.56 1.44 13.19
CA ARG A 86 -3.01 2.81 13.22
C ARG A 86 -2.22 3.09 14.49
N THR A 87 -2.66 2.61 15.65
CA THR A 87 -1.96 2.79 16.93
C THR A 87 -0.57 2.15 16.89
N LEU A 88 -0.46 0.93 16.38
CA LEU A 88 0.83 0.24 16.27
C LEU A 88 1.74 0.94 15.26
N VAL A 89 1.25 1.21 14.05
CA VAL A 89 2.03 1.86 13.00
C VAL A 89 2.55 3.24 13.45
N ASN A 90 1.69 4.06 14.06
CA ASN A 90 2.09 5.38 14.55
C ASN A 90 3.07 5.28 15.72
N GLY A 91 2.88 4.30 16.61
CA GLY A 91 3.78 4.04 17.74
C GLY A 91 5.18 3.68 17.26
N ASP A 92 5.30 2.73 16.34
CA ASP A 92 6.58 2.29 15.79
C ASP A 92 7.28 3.40 14.98
N SER A 93 6.53 4.16 14.18
CA SER A 93 7.05 5.30 13.43
C SER A 93 7.57 6.39 14.38
N SER A 94 6.83 6.69 15.46
CA SER A 94 7.26 7.66 16.48
C SER A 94 8.49 7.18 17.25
N ALA A 95 8.57 5.88 17.56
CA ALA A 95 9.75 5.30 18.21
C ALA A 95 11.00 5.43 17.34
N GLN A 96 10.89 5.18 16.03
CA GLN A 96 12.00 5.41 15.09
C GLN A 96 12.39 6.89 15.01
N ALA A 97 11.42 7.80 14.95
CA ALA A 97 11.69 9.24 14.95
C ALA A 97 12.44 9.69 16.21
N ASN A 98 12.01 9.21 17.37
CA ASN A 98 12.68 9.50 18.65
C ASN A 98 14.10 8.94 18.70
N ALA A 99 14.32 7.74 18.19
CA ALA A 99 15.67 7.14 18.11
C ALA A 99 16.60 7.96 17.22
N VAL A 100 16.13 8.42 16.05
CA VAL A 100 16.89 9.31 15.17
C VAL A 100 17.26 10.62 15.87
N GLN A 101 16.29 11.25 16.57
CA GLN A 101 16.53 12.51 17.30
C GLN A 101 17.48 12.34 18.49
N ALA A 102 17.51 11.17 19.11
CA ALA A 102 18.38 10.85 20.22
C ALA A 102 19.82 10.47 19.79
N THR A 103 20.12 10.40 18.49
CA THR A 103 21.43 10.04 17.95
C THR A 103 22.16 11.30 17.48
N PRO A 104 23.17 11.81 18.23
CA PRO A 104 23.82 13.11 17.93
C PRO A 104 24.49 13.17 16.55
N GLU A 105 25.01 12.03 16.07
CA GLU A 105 25.73 11.92 14.79
C GLU A 105 24.80 11.79 13.59
N LEU A 106 23.46 11.74 13.83
CA LEU A 106 22.44 11.60 12.79
C LEU A 106 21.56 12.84 12.71
N THR A 107 21.72 13.62 11.66
CA THR A 107 20.87 14.79 11.41
C THR A 107 19.63 14.39 10.60
N TRP A 108 18.44 14.72 11.09
CA TRP A 108 17.20 14.52 10.34
C TRP A 108 16.66 15.84 9.81
N PHE A 109 16.60 15.94 8.49
CA PHE A 109 15.89 17.00 7.78
C PHE A 109 14.47 16.54 7.48
N LYS A 110 13.49 17.10 8.19
CA LYS A 110 12.06 16.77 8.04
C LYS A 110 11.43 17.61 6.92
N GLU A 111 12.03 17.52 5.73
CA GLU A 111 11.69 18.34 4.57
C GLU A 111 11.85 17.54 3.28
N THR A 112 11.32 18.10 2.18
CA THR A 112 11.59 17.57 0.84
C THR A 112 12.93 18.09 0.33
N GLY A 113 13.79 17.16 -0.12
CA GLY A 113 15.05 17.51 -0.74
C GLY A 113 14.94 17.57 -2.26
N ARG A 114 15.68 18.52 -2.87
CA ARG A 114 15.82 18.66 -4.32
C ARG A 114 17.30 18.87 -4.68
N PHE A 115 17.82 18.08 -5.60
CA PHE A 115 19.16 18.29 -6.14
C PHE A 115 19.22 19.61 -6.93
N THR A 116 20.22 20.42 -6.62
CA THR A 116 20.51 21.68 -7.30
C THR A 116 21.75 21.60 -8.19
N SER A 117 22.64 20.68 -7.89
CA SER A 117 23.81 20.30 -8.69
C SER A 117 24.29 18.94 -8.25
N ASP A 118 25.36 18.42 -8.87
CA ASP A 118 25.99 17.16 -8.49
C ASP A 118 26.33 17.16 -7.00
N TYR A 119 25.91 16.12 -6.29
CA TYR A 119 26.13 15.90 -4.85
C TYR A 119 25.64 17.03 -3.92
N THR A 120 24.82 17.98 -4.45
CA THR A 120 24.29 19.10 -3.68
C THR A 120 22.77 19.13 -3.71
N MET A 121 22.18 19.19 -2.53
CA MET A 121 20.72 19.18 -2.36
C MET A 121 20.26 20.38 -1.55
N GLN A 122 19.20 21.02 -2.00
CA GLN A 122 18.42 21.97 -1.19
C GLN A 122 17.35 21.21 -0.42
N VAL A 123 17.30 21.41 0.90
CA VAL A 123 16.36 20.80 1.83
C VAL A 123 15.78 21.89 2.73
N GLY A 124 14.60 22.40 2.43
CA GLY A 124 14.07 23.62 3.04
C GLY A 124 15.04 24.78 2.83
N GLU A 125 15.46 25.43 3.91
CA GLU A 125 16.47 26.53 3.86
C GLU A 125 17.94 26.03 3.86
N HIS A 126 18.16 24.72 4.02
CA HIS A 126 19.48 24.12 4.11
C HIS A 126 20.02 23.72 2.74
N THR A 127 21.28 24.05 2.48
CA THR A 127 22.02 23.49 1.34
C THR A 127 22.95 22.40 1.88
N VAL A 128 22.74 21.16 1.47
CA VAL A 128 23.40 19.96 1.99
C VAL A 128 24.21 19.29 0.90
N THR A 129 25.42 18.82 1.24
CA THR A 129 26.26 18.00 0.37
C THR A 129 26.83 16.82 1.14
N ALA A 130 27.14 15.71 0.46
CA ALA A 130 27.75 14.54 1.06
C ALA A 130 28.70 13.83 0.09
N GLU A 131 29.67 13.10 0.64
CA GLU A 131 30.59 12.27 -0.15
C GLU A 131 29.87 11.03 -0.73
N ARG A 132 28.90 10.48 0.02
CA ARG A 132 28.10 9.31 -0.35
C ARG A 132 26.62 9.62 -0.20
N ILE A 133 25.89 9.46 -1.28
CA ILE A 133 24.44 9.73 -1.31
C ILE A 133 23.69 8.45 -1.66
N PHE A 134 22.74 8.07 -0.80
CA PHE A 134 21.85 6.92 -0.99
C PHE A 134 20.45 7.42 -1.33
N ILE A 135 20.04 7.22 -2.58
CA ILE A 135 18.68 7.56 -3.04
C ILE A 135 17.80 6.35 -2.77
N VAL A 136 17.02 6.41 -1.67
CA VAL A 136 16.12 5.36 -1.19
C VAL A 136 14.71 5.93 -0.96
N SER A 137 14.32 6.85 -1.84
CA SER A 137 13.07 7.63 -1.81
C SER A 137 11.80 6.77 -1.99
N GLY A 138 11.96 5.48 -2.27
CA GLY A 138 10.85 4.54 -2.38
C GLY A 138 9.99 4.72 -3.63
N ALA A 139 8.72 4.35 -3.50
CA ALA A 139 7.74 4.38 -4.59
C ALA A 139 6.36 4.80 -4.09
N ARG A 140 5.52 5.29 -5.01
CA ARG A 140 4.12 5.67 -4.77
C ARG A 140 3.15 4.80 -5.58
N PRO A 141 1.87 4.68 -5.18
CA PRO A 141 0.87 3.99 -5.97
C PRO A 141 0.78 4.57 -7.40
N SER A 142 0.73 3.69 -8.38
CA SER A 142 0.51 4.05 -9.78
C SER A 142 -0.99 4.18 -10.04
N VAL A 143 -1.39 5.26 -10.72
CA VAL A 143 -2.75 5.44 -11.22
C VAL A 143 -2.70 5.44 -12.74
N PRO A 144 -3.29 4.45 -13.41
CA PRO A 144 -3.25 4.37 -14.87
C PRO A 144 -4.17 5.42 -15.49
N PRO A 145 -3.98 5.78 -16.77
CA PRO A 145 -4.81 6.74 -17.49
C PRO A 145 -6.18 6.12 -17.83
N ILE A 146 -7.07 6.03 -16.84
CA ILE A 146 -8.46 5.59 -17.00
C ILE A 146 -9.31 6.84 -17.25
N LYS A 147 -10.08 6.86 -18.33
CA LYS A 147 -10.93 8.01 -18.68
C LYS A 147 -11.91 8.33 -17.54
N GLY A 148 -11.88 9.55 -17.02
CA GLY A 148 -12.76 10.05 -15.96
C GLY A 148 -12.31 9.72 -14.53
N ILE A 149 -11.16 9.08 -14.34
CA ILE A 149 -10.67 8.67 -12.99
C ILE A 149 -10.40 9.87 -12.08
N GLU A 150 -10.04 11.02 -12.65
CA GLU A 150 -9.80 12.27 -11.94
C GLU A 150 -11.05 12.87 -11.27
N GLN A 151 -12.24 12.39 -11.64
CA GLN A 151 -13.54 12.80 -11.11
C GLN A 151 -14.12 11.75 -10.14
N VAL A 152 -13.35 10.73 -9.79
CA VAL A 152 -13.79 9.62 -8.94
C VAL A 152 -12.97 9.59 -7.65
N ASP A 153 -13.65 9.54 -6.51
CA ASP A 153 -13.00 9.27 -5.23
C ASP A 153 -12.54 7.81 -5.19
N TYR A 154 -11.26 7.58 -5.38
CA TYR A 154 -10.67 6.25 -5.31
C TYR A 154 -9.70 6.11 -4.15
N LEU A 155 -9.55 4.87 -3.71
CA LEU A 155 -8.59 4.46 -2.70
C LEU A 155 -7.31 3.93 -3.38
N THR A 156 -6.20 4.07 -2.69
CA THR A 156 -4.93 3.41 -2.99
C THR A 156 -4.49 2.61 -1.76
N SER A 157 -3.37 1.88 -1.84
CA SER A 157 -2.75 1.24 -0.68
C SER A 157 -2.45 2.21 0.47
N ASP A 158 -2.26 3.49 0.15
CA ASP A 158 -1.91 4.52 1.12
C ASP A 158 -3.16 5.12 1.79
N THR A 159 -4.25 5.31 1.02
CA THR A 159 -5.45 5.99 1.51
C THR A 159 -6.48 5.04 2.12
N VAL A 160 -6.50 3.77 1.74
CA VAL A 160 -7.39 2.73 2.30
C VAL A 160 -7.22 2.57 3.81
N LEU A 161 -6.03 2.83 4.34
CA LEU A 161 -5.71 2.76 5.76
C LEU A 161 -6.40 3.86 6.61
N ARG A 162 -6.99 4.85 5.95
CA ARG A 162 -7.71 5.97 6.59
C ARG A 162 -9.23 5.74 6.70
N LEU A 163 -9.73 4.64 6.15
CA LEU A 163 -11.17 4.32 6.26
C LEU A 163 -11.61 4.20 7.72
N GLU A 164 -12.71 4.87 8.05
CA GLU A 164 -13.35 4.80 9.37
C GLU A 164 -14.50 3.79 9.42
N THR A 165 -15.11 3.55 8.25
CA THR A 165 -16.22 2.60 8.10
C THR A 165 -15.97 1.71 6.89
N PRO A 166 -16.37 0.42 6.94
CA PRO A 166 -16.23 -0.44 5.78
C PRO A 166 -17.26 -0.04 4.72
N PRO A 167 -16.89 -0.01 3.42
CA PRO A 167 -17.87 0.15 2.36
C PRO A 167 -18.74 -1.10 2.26
N LYS A 168 -19.98 -0.97 1.76
CA LYS A 168 -20.83 -2.14 1.49
C LYS A 168 -20.30 -3.00 0.34
N SER A 169 -19.63 -2.36 -0.61
CA SER A 169 -18.99 -3.02 -1.76
C SER A 169 -17.77 -2.28 -2.23
N ILE A 170 -16.79 -3.03 -2.78
CA ILE A 170 -15.55 -2.48 -3.31
C ILE A 170 -15.16 -3.14 -4.62
N LEU A 171 -14.75 -2.32 -5.60
CA LEU A 171 -14.03 -2.75 -6.79
C LEU A 171 -12.53 -2.53 -6.56
N VAL A 172 -11.74 -3.55 -6.78
CA VAL A 172 -10.27 -3.49 -6.73
C VAL A 172 -9.72 -3.65 -8.14
N ILE A 173 -9.13 -2.59 -8.67
CA ILE A 173 -8.45 -2.62 -9.97
C ILE A 173 -7.01 -3.03 -9.74
N GLY A 174 -6.64 -4.20 -10.26
CA GLY A 174 -5.34 -4.84 -10.10
C GLY A 174 -5.42 -6.10 -9.24
N GLY A 175 -4.85 -7.18 -9.74
CA GLY A 175 -4.79 -8.49 -9.09
C GLY A 175 -3.35 -8.91 -8.77
N GLY A 176 -2.45 -7.95 -8.53
CA GLY A 176 -1.15 -8.16 -7.91
C GLY A 176 -1.27 -8.34 -6.39
N TYR A 177 -0.14 -8.44 -5.68
CA TYR A 177 -0.10 -8.68 -4.22
C TYR A 177 -1.00 -7.73 -3.43
N ILE A 178 -0.93 -6.42 -3.70
CA ILE A 178 -1.73 -5.41 -3.00
C ILE A 178 -3.23 -5.65 -3.24
N GLY A 179 -3.64 -5.85 -4.49
CA GLY A 179 -5.04 -6.09 -4.83
C GLY A 179 -5.60 -7.36 -4.22
N VAL A 180 -4.81 -8.44 -4.21
CA VAL A 180 -5.18 -9.73 -3.60
C VAL A 180 -5.30 -9.60 -2.08
N GLU A 181 -4.34 -8.95 -1.42
CA GLU A 181 -4.36 -8.75 0.04
C GLU A 181 -5.58 -7.94 0.49
N TYR A 182 -5.84 -6.78 -0.13
CA TYR A 182 -7.01 -5.99 0.22
C TYR A 182 -8.32 -6.66 -0.21
N GLY A 183 -8.34 -7.37 -1.33
CA GLY A 183 -9.47 -8.21 -1.73
C GLY A 183 -9.79 -9.27 -0.68
N HIS A 184 -8.76 -9.95 -0.16
CA HIS A 184 -8.89 -10.90 0.93
C HIS A 184 -9.42 -10.25 2.20
N PHE A 185 -8.83 -9.12 2.62
CA PHE A 185 -9.27 -8.40 3.81
C PHE A 185 -10.75 -8.04 3.72
N PHE A 186 -11.15 -7.29 2.70
CA PHE A 186 -12.52 -6.81 2.57
C PHE A 186 -13.53 -7.95 2.45
N SER A 187 -13.28 -8.94 1.61
CA SER A 187 -14.18 -10.10 1.49
C SER A 187 -14.24 -10.94 2.78
N GLY A 188 -13.12 -11.07 3.48
CA GLY A 188 -13.05 -11.79 4.75
C GLY A 188 -13.94 -11.18 5.82
N ILE A 189 -13.98 -9.85 5.92
CA ILE A 189 -14.83 -9.13 6.88
C ILE A 189 -16.28 -8.89 6.38
N GLY A 190 -16.65 -9.43 5.22
CA GLY A 190 -18.02 -9.42 4.72
C GLY A 190 -18.37 -8.31 3.72
N VAL A 191 -17.40 -7.54 3.22
CA VAL A 191 -17.60 -6.55 2.16
C VAL A 191 -17.74 -7.26 0.81
N LYS A 192 -18.76 -6.91 0.00
CA LYS A 192 -18.92 -7.43 -1.36
C LYS A 192 -17.75 -6.94 -2.23
N THR A 193 -16.83 -7.84 -2.57
CA THR A 193 -15.57 -7.51 -3.22
C THR A 193 -15.51 -8.05 -4.63
N THR A 194 -14.98 -7.23 -5.56
CA THR A 194 -14.70 -7.65 -6.94
C THR A 194 -13.29 -7.20 -7.32
N ILE A 195 -12.47 -8.13 -7.80
CA ILE A 195 -11.15 -7.83 -8.37
C ILE A 195 -11.27 -7.81 -9.90
N ILE A 196 -10.74 -6.76 -10.52
CA ILE A 196 -10.65 -6.61 -11.98
C ILE A 196 -9.17 -6.54 -12.33
N GLN A 197 -8.69 -7.53 -13.08
CA GLN A 197 -7.27 -7.69 -13.44
C GLN A 197 -7.06 -7.67 -14.94
N ARG A 198 -6.15 -6.83 -15.44
CA ARG A 198 -5.82 -6.72 -16.85
C ARG A 198 -5.10 -7.96 -17.42
N PRO A 199 -4.05 -8.52 -16.79
CA PRO A 199 -3.54 -9.85 -17.12
C PRO A 199 -4.60 -10.94 -17.00
N PHE A 200 -4.39 -12.07 -17.68
CA PHE A 200 -5.30 -13.21 -17.62
C PHE A 200 -5.20 -14.03 -16.33
N ARG A 201 -4.22 -13.73 -15.47
CA ARG A 201 -4.02 -14.37 -14.16
C ARG A 201 -3.82 -13.33 -13.07
N LEU A 202 -4.18 -13.70 -11.85
CA LEU A 202 -3.73 -12.98 -10.65
C LEU A 202 -2.24 -13.28 -10.43
N LEU A 203 -1.51 -12.36 -9.79
CA LEU A 203 -0.07 -12.52 -9.53
C LEU A 203 0.67 -13.04 -10.76
N PRO A 204 0.71 -12.31 -11.89
CA PRO A 204 1.19 -12.85 -13.16
C PRO A 204 2.68 -13.19 -13.17
N GLU A 205 3.43 -12.79 -12.15
CA GLU A 205 4.85 -13.10 -11.96
C GLU A 205 5.08 -14.45 -11.23
N GLU A 206 4.00 -15.07 -10.70
CA GLU A 206 4.06 -16.36 -10.03
C GLU A 206 3.77 -17.51 -11.01
N GLU A 207 4.10 -18.74 -10.59
CA GLU A 207 3.80 -19.94 -11.37
C GLU A 207 2.31 -20.04 -11.68
N PRO A 208 1.95 -20.45 -12.91
CA PRO A 208 0.56 -20.54 -13.35
C PRO A 208 -0.34 -21.32 -12.41
N GLU A 209 0.16 -22.45 -11.87
CA GLU A 209 -0.58 -23.32 -10.96
C GLU A 209 -0.92 -22.64 -9.64
N ILE A 210 -0.01 -21.81 -9.12
CA ILE A 210 -0.21 -21.02 -7.90
C ILE A 210 -1.25 -19.92 -8.17
N SER A 211 -1.12 -19.20 -9.28
CA SER A 211 -2.08 -18.17 -9.70
C SER A 211 -3.49 -18.73 -9.88
N ASP A 212 -3.61 -19.90 -10.51
CA ASP A 212 -4.89 -20.56 -10.77
C ASP A 212 -5.51 -21.12 -9.48
N LEU A 213 -4.69 -21.66 -8.56
CA LEU A 213 -5.13 -22.10 -7.23
C LEU A 213 -5.65 -20.90 -6.43
N LEU A 214 -4.89 -19.81 -6.37
CA LEU A 214 -5.26 -18.57 -5.67
C LEU A 214 -6.60 -18.04 -6.19
N LYS A 215 -6.76 -17.95 -7.52
CA LYS A 215 -8.00 -17.50 -8.12
C LYS A 215 -9.19 -18.34 -7.69
N ARG A 216 -9.11 -19.68 -7.75
CA ARG A 216 -10.17 -20.59 -7.29
C ARG A 216 -10.54 -20.39 -5.83
N GLU A 217 -9.54 -20.18 -4.96
CA GLU A 217 -9.80 -19.98 -3.53
C GLU A 217 -10.46 -18.62 -3.26
N LEU A 218 -10.07 -17.57 -3.99
CA LEU A 218 -10.67 -16.25 -3.87
C LEU A 218 -12.11 -16.21 -4.43
N GLU A 219 -12.38 -16.91 -5.54
CA GLU A 219 -13.71 -16.98 -6.17
C GLU A 219 -14.79 -17.64 -5.28
N ARG A 220 -14.38 -18.34 -4.21
CA ARG A 220 -15.32 -18.86 -3.21
C ARG A 220 -16.01 -17.78 -2.38
N ARG A 221 -15.48 -16.55 -2.37
CA ARG A 221 -15.94 -15.47 -1.49
C ARG A 221 -16.00 -14.09 -2.15
N MET A 222 -15.44 -13.92 -3.33
CA MET A 222 -15.46 -12.67 -4.08
C MET A 222 -15.52 -12.93 -5.58
N ALA A 223 -15.85 -11.92 -6.38
CA ALA A 223 -15.81 -12.01 -7.83
C ALA A 223 -14.39 -11.66 -8.32
N VAL A 224 -13.85 -12.44 -9.26
CA VAL A 224 -12.54 -12.19 -9.89
C VAL A 224 -12.70 -12.18 -11.41
N TYR A 225 -12.36 -11.05 -12.02
CA TYR A 225 -12.38 -10.85 -13.46
C TYR A 225 -10.95 -10.62 -13.97
N ALA A 226 -10.27 -11.70 -14.35
CA ALA A 226 -8.97 -11.65 -15.01
C ALA A 226 -9.14 -11.52 -16.54
N GLY A 227 -8.22 -10.83 -17.21
CA GLY A 227 -8.31 -10.51 -18.64
C GLY A 227 -9.21 -9.31 -18.94
N PHE A 228 -9.56 -8.49 -17.94
CA PHE A 228 -10.40 -7.30 -18.11
C PHE A 228 -9.59 -6.02 -17.89
N GLU A 229 -9.57 -5.14 -18.85
CA GLU A 229 -8.91 -3.83 -18.81
C GLU A 229 -9.93 -2.73 -18.51
N VAL A 230 -9.81 -2.05 -17.38
CA VAL A 230 -10.66 -0.89 -17.05
C VAL A 230 -10.29 0.28 -17.96
N ILE A 231 -11.27 0.80 -18.70
CA ILE A 231 -11.08 1.84 -19.72
C ILE A 231 -11.73 3.17 -19.32
N SER A 232 -12.74 3.16 -18.46
CA SER A 232 -13.35 4.39 -17.93
C SER A 232 -13.89 4.19 -16.54
N ALA A 233 -14.00 5.30 -15.80
CA ALA A 233 -14.61 5.37 -14.49
C ALA A 233 -15.50 6.60 -14.39
N LYS A 234 -16.57 6.52 -13.61
CA LYS A 234 -17.45 7.65 -13.26
C LYS A 234 -17.96 7.47 -11.83
N GLN A 235 -18.38 8.56 -11.22
CA GLN A 235 -19.02 8.56 -9.91
C GLN A 235 -20.35 9.30 -10.01
N ASP A 236 -21.37 8.71 -9.37
CA ASP A 236 -22.68 9.33 -9.17
C ASP A 236 -23.06 9.17 -7.70
N GLY A 237 -23.01 10.25 -6.95
CA GLY A 237 -23.14 10.23 -5.50
C GLY A 237 -22.15 9.28 -4.83
N ALA A 238 -22.65 8.29 -4.10
CA ALA A 238 -21.82 7.28 -3.44
C ALA A 238 -21.38 6.14 -4.38
N VAL A 239 -21.97 6.00 -5.56
CA VAL A 239 -21.76 4.87 -6.46
C VAL A 239 -20.61 5.17 -7.44
N LYS A 240 -19.60 4.32 -7.44
CA LYS A 240 -18.51 4.30 -8.41
C LYS A 240 -18.84 3.24 -9.47
N THR A 241 -18.69 3.63 -10.73
CA THR A 241 -18.94 2.75 -11.89
C THR A 241 -17.68 2.71 -12.72
N VAL A 242 -17.23 1.51 -13.09
CA VAL A 242 -16.15 1.33 -14.07
C VAL A 242 -16.65 0.50 -15.24
N VAL A 243 -16.17 0.84 -16.43
CA VAL A 243 -16.35 0.03 -17.63
C VAL A 243 -15.04 -0.67 -17.92
N ALA A 244 -15.07 -1.98 -18.05
CA ALA A 244 -13.90 -2.77 -18.42
C ALA A 244 -14.16 -3.53 -19.73
N ARG A 245 -13.10 -3.61 -20.54
CA ARG A 245 -13.06 -4.36 -21.79
C ARG A 245 -12.45 -5.74 -21.53
N ASN A 246 -13.16 -6.80 -21.90
CA ASN A 246 -12.62 -8.14 -21.95
C ASN A 246 -11.58 -8.21 -23.08
N ARG A 247 -10.35 -8.59 -22.75
CA ARG A 247 -9.23 -8.64 -23.70
C ARG A 247 -9.28 -9.86 -24.62
N GLN A 248 -10.17 -10.82 -24.38
CA GLN A 248 -10.33 -12.00 -25.22
C GLN A 248 -11.27 -11.75 -26.41
N ASP A 249 -12.40 -11.05 -26.16
CA ASP A 249 -13.46 -10.86 -27.16
C ASP A 249 -13.84 -9.40 -27.40
N ASN A 250 -13.15 -8.45 -26.73
CA ASN A 250 -13.40 -7.01 -26.71
C ASN A 250 -14.80 -6.59 -26.20
N SER A 251 -15.58 -7.49 -25.62
CA SER A 251 -16.85 -7.12 -25.00
C SER A 251 -16.65 -6.15 -23.83
N LEU A 252 -17.65 -5.29 -23.64
CA LEU A 252 -17.63 -4.33 -22.52
C LEU A 252 -18.50 -4.84 -21.38
N LYS A 253 -18.01 -4.66 -20.16
CA LYS A 253 -18.75 -4.96 -18.94
C LYS A 253 -18.66 -3.80 -17.97
N GLU A 254 -19.81 -3.44 -17.40
CA GLU A 254 -19.93 -2.43 -16.37
C GLU A 254 -19.92 -3.09 -14.99
N PHE A 255 -19.23 -2.44 -14.05
CA PHE A 255 -19.14 -2.84 -12.64
C PHE A 255 -19.43 -1.65 -11.75
N THR A 256 -20.19 -1.86 -10.68
CA THR A 256 -20.56 -0.81 -9.73
C THR A 256 -20.21 -1.21 -8.30
N ALA A 257 -19.76 -0.26 -7.50
CA ALA A 257 -19.56 -0.41 -6.06
C ALA A 257 -19.61 0.95 -5.33
N GLU A 258 -19.66 0.89 -4.00
CA GLU A 258 -19.57 2.06 -3.13
C GLU A 258 -18.12 2.58 -3.03
N ALA A 259 -17.12 1.70 -3.12
CA ALA A 259 -15.72 2.09 -3.12
C ALA A 259 -14.98 1.54 -4.36
N LEU A 260 -13.98 2.30 -4.80
CA LEU A 260 -13.05 1.92 -5.86
C LEU A 260 -11.64 1.99 -5.30
N MET A 261 -10.85 0.91 -5.46
CA MET A 261 -9.43 0.88 -5.08
C MET A 261 -8.56 0.62 -6.30
N ILE A 262 -7.52 1.42 -6.47
CA ILE A 262 -6.50 1.24 -7.52
C ILE A 262 -5.27 0.58 -6.91
N ALA A 263 -4.92 -0.62 -7.42
CA ALA A 263 -3.83 -1.47 -6.94
C ALA A 263 -3.02 -2.08 -8.11
N VAL A 264 -2.74 -1.28 -9.14
CA VAL A 264 -2.11 -1.74 -10.40
C VAL A 264 -0.58 -1.72 -10.39
N GLY A 265 0.02 -1.39 -9.26
CA GLY A 265 1.47 -1.32 -9.09
C GLY A 265 1.92 -0.01 -8.47
N ARG A 266 3.24 0.19 -8.45
CA ARG A 266 3.90 1.36 -7.86
C ARG A 266 4.94 1.91 -8.83
N VAL A 267 5.16 3.21 -8.78
CA VAL A 267 6.18 3.92 -9.57
C VAL A 267 7.23 4.52 -8.63
N PRO A 268 8.53 4.51 -9.00
CA PRO A 268 9.60 5.11 -8.20
C PRO A 268 9.36 6.61 -7.96
N ASN A 269 9.83 7.11 -6.81
CA ASN A 269 9.88 8.54 -6.51
C ASN A 269 11.24 9.10 -6.97
N SER A 270 11.45 9.18 -8.28
CA SER A 270 12.71 9.57 -8.92
C SER A 270 12.58 10.74 -9.88
N ASP A 271 11.45 11.41 -9.89
CA ASP A 271 11.10 12.59 -10.71
C ASP A 271 11.29 13.92 -9.96
#